data_340d8a1769e24da07c71a118513db65e
#
_entry.id   340d8a1769e24da07c71a118513db65e
#
_cell.length_a   1.000
_cell.length_b   1.000
_cell.length_c   1.000
_cell.angle_alpha   90.00
_cell.angle_beta   90.00
_cell.angle_gamma   90.00
#
_symmetry.space_group_name_H-M   'P 1'
#
loop_
_entity.id
_entity.type
_entity.pdbx_description
1 polymer ?
#
loop_
_entity_poly.entity_id
_entity_poly.type
_entity_poly.pdbx_seq_one_letter_code
_entity_poly.pdbx_strand_id
1 'polypeptide(L)'
;MKRTQGKFVLVTSFLVAGLMAWSSTAHAEKQLTDAELIASLKKGGHVIYVRHTTTDVSKTDQNREDLSDWTMQRNLSDKGRKEAVSIGLAFRALGIPVGDIITSPYCRCIETGKLAFGKAQASKDLAFSVGEDKKDAEQLAKALKLMLGTKPAGQSNTVLISHSGNLQDAANLFPKPEGVTIIFKPQGNNAFEFVQRIEAEQWVQMAEKSGSPIDAGKLNTKFPERAQLCQ
;
A
#
# COMPACT_ATOMS: atom_id res chain seq x y z
N MET A 1 -67.09 -3.04 -66.44
CA MET A 1 -66.62 -2.93 -65.04
C MET A 1 -65.82 -4.19 -64.66
N LYS A 2 -64.48 -4.16 -64.72
CA LYS A 2 -63.64 -5.30 -64.34
C LYS A 2 -62.94 -4.93 -63.03
N ARG A 3 -63.20 -5.65 -61.96
CA ARG A 3 -62.56 -5.56 -60.67
C ARG A 3 -61.23 -6.35 -60.71
N THR A 4 -60.11 -5.66 -60.56
CA THR A 4 -58.82 -6.30 -60.34
C THR A 4 -58.57 -6.49 -58.83
N GLN A 5 -58.44 -7.76 -58.45
CA GLN A 5 -58.04 -8.14 -57.07
C GLN A 5 -56.50 -8.08 -56.95
N GLY A 6 -56.01 -7.19 -56.12
CA GLY A 6 -54.59 -7.14 -55.75
C GLY A 6 -54.28 -8.17 -54.67
N LYS A 7 -53.28 -9.02 -54.93
CA LYS A 7 -52.72 -9.99 -53.94
C LYS A 7 -51.76 -9.27 -53.06
N PHE A 8 -52.06 -9.18 -51.76
CA PHE A 8 -51.08 -8.77 -50.73
C PHE A 8 -50.17 -9.94 -50.42
N VAL A 9 -48.87 -9.77 -50.65
CA VAL A 9 -47.85 -10.70 -50.22
C VAL A 9 -47.34 -10.18 -48.86
N LEU A 10 -47.58 -10.92 -47.80
CA LEU A 10 -47.04 -10.68 -46.45
C LEU A 10 -45.62 -11.22 -46.40
N VAL A 11 -44.65 -10.34 -46.37
CA VAL A 11 -43.24 -10.72 -46.09
C VAL A 11 -43.02 -10.68 -44.58
N THR A 12 -43.00 -11.85 -43.97
CA THR A 12 -42.61 -12.01 -42.56
C THR A 12 -41.10 -12.03 -42.43
N SER A 13 -40.53 -10.89 -42.00
CA SER A 13 -39.12 -10.80 -41.64
C SER A 13 -38.88 -11.41 -40.27
N PHE A 14 -38.22 -12.56 -40.21
CA PHE A 14 -37.71 -13.13 -38.98
C PHE A 14 -36.43 -12.39 -38.58
N LEU A 15 -36.52 -11.52 -37.56
CA LEU A 15 -35.35 -10.95 -36.85
C LEU A 15 -34.82 -12.00 -35.88
N VAL A 16 -33.76 -12.68 -36.25
CA VAL A 16 -32.97 -13.52 -35.32
C VAL A 16 -32.09 -12.60 -34.51
N ALA A 17 -32.53 -12.25 -33.30
CA ALA A 17 -31.70 -11.56 -32.32
C ALA A 17 -30.72 -12.56 -31.73
N GLY A 18 -29.48 -12.56 -32.24
CA GLY A 18 -28.35 -13.33 -31.63
C GLY A 18 -27.96 -12.70 -30.32
N LEU A 19 -28.36 -13.28 -29.19
CA LEU A 19 -27.82 -12.98 -27.85
C LEU A 19 -26.38 -13.50 -27.80
N MET A 20 -25.40 -12.62 -28.06
CA MET A 20 -24.02 -12.88 -27.70
C MET A 20 -23.92 -12.74 -26.17
N ALA A 21 -23.98 -13.87 -25.47
CA ALA A 21 -23.60 -13.95 -24.07
C ALA A 21 -22.10 -13.69 -23.95
N TRP A 22 -21.70 -12.47 -23.58
CA TRP A 22 -20.36 -12.18 -23.14
C TRP A 22 -20.17 -12.88 -21.79
N SER A 23 -19.57 -14.07 -21.83
CA SER A 23 -19.07 -14.71 -20.63
C SER A 23 -17.87 -13.91 -20.14
N SER A 24 -18.10 -12.94 -19.24
CA SER A 24 -17.05 -12.33 -18.45
C SER A 24 -16.50 -13.42 -17.52
N THR A 25 -15.43 -14.10 -17.93
CA THR A 25 -14.64 -14.90 -17.03
C THR A 25 -13.96 -13.92 -16.06
N ALA A 26 -14.59 -13.67 -14.92
CA ALA A 26 -13.91 -13.06 -13.79
C ALA A 26 -12.77 -14.00 -13.42
N HIS A 27 -11.54 -13.69 -13.87
CA HIS A 27 -10.35 -14.30 -13.34
C HIS A 27 -10.27 -13.82 -11.89
N ALA A 28 -10.67 -14.68 -10.94
CA ALA A 28 -10.28 -14.47 -9.55
C ALA A 28 -8.75 -14.45 -9.54
N GLU A 29 -8.15 -13.28 -9.31
CA GLU A 29 -6.71 -13.12 -9.16
C GLU A 29 -6.27 -14.11 -8.08
N LYS A 30 -5.46 -15.10 -8.48
CA LYS A 30 -4.98 -16.15 -7.57
C LYS A 30 -4.07 -15.49 -6.54
N GLN A 31 -4.56 -15.38 -5.31
CA GLN A 31 -3.76 -14.88 -4.20
C GLN A 31 -2.51 -15.77 -4.03
N LEU A 32 -1.32 -15.14 -3.97
CA LEU A 32 -0.07 -15.85 -3.78
C LEU A 32 -0.03 -16.54 -2.42
N THR A 33 0.56 -17.71 -2.36
CA THR A 33 0.93 -18.32 -1.07
C THR A 33 2.05 -17.51 -0.39
N ASP A 34 2.22 -17.67 0.93
CA ASP A 34 3.31 -17.02 1.66
C ASP A 34 4.69 -17.28 0.99
N ALA A 35 4.93 -18.53 0.57
CA ALA A 35 6.19 -18.92 -0.08
C ALA A 35 6.39 -18.26 -1.46
N GLU A 36 5.34 -18.20 -2.28
CA GLU A 36 5.37 -17.53 -3.60
C GLU A 36 5.61 -16.04 -3.44
N LEU A 37 4.95 -15.39 -2.46
CA LEU A 37 5.13 -13.98 -2.17
C LEU A 37 6.55 -13.67 -1.69
N ILE A 38 7.07 -14.42 -0.73
CA ILE A 38 8.46 -14.27 -0.23
C ILE A 38 9.45 -14.44 -1.38
N ALA A 39 9.28 -15.48 -2.21
CA ALA A 39 10.15 -15.72 -3.36
C ALA A 39 10.11 -14.56 -4.38
N SER A 40 8.94 -13.96 -4.59
CA SER A 40 8.76 -12.79 -5.45
C SER A 40 9.45 -11.55 -4.87
N LEU A 41 9.25 -11.26 -3.58
CA LEU A 41 9.84 -10.11 -2.89
C LEU A 41 11.37 -10.20 -2.79
N LYS A 42 11.94 -11.43 -2.67
CA LYS A 42 13.39 -11.65 -2.70
C LYS A 42 14.04 -11.26 -4.02
N LYS A 43 13.32 -11.34 -5.12
CA LYS A 43 13.79 -10.90 -6.45
C LYS A 43 13.81 -9.39 -6.59
N GLY A 44 13.15 -8.67 -5.69
CA GLY A 44 12.96 -7.23 -5.78
C GLY A 44 11.91 -6.82 -6.82
N GLY A 45 11.86 -5.52 -7.13
CA GLY A 45 11.01 -4.96 -8.16
C GLY A 45 9.59 -4.62 -7.71
N HIS A 46 9.29 -4.67 -6.41
CA HIS A 46 7.99 -4.31 -5.85
C HIS A 46 8.04 -2.94 -5.15
N VAL A 47 6.90 -2.27 -5.13
CA VAL A 47 6.65 -1.14 -4.23
C VAL A 47 5.80 -1.63 -3.07
N ILE A 48 6.30 -1.45 -1.86
CA ILE A 48 5.71 -1.93 -0.62
C ILE A 48 5.19 -0.71 0.14
N TYR A 49 3.88 -0.53 0.14
CA TYR A 49 3.24 0.55 0.86
C TYR A 49 2.91 0.09 2.28
N VAL A 50 3.41 0.79 3.28
CA VAL A 50 3.13 0.53 4.70
C VAL A 50 2.33 1.71 5.25
N ARG A 51 1.12 1.48 5.75
CA ARG A 51 0.51 2.45 6.62
C ARG A 51 1.33 2.49 7.91
N HIS A 52 1.69 3.69 8.39
CA HIS A 52 2.40 3.82 9.66
C HIS A 52 1.83 2.86 10.72
N THR A 53 2.68 2.37 11.63
CA THR A 53 2.26 1.44 12.67
C THR A 53 1.39 2.10 13.75
N THR A 54 0.89 1.31 14.69
CA THR A 54 -0.12 1.70 15.68
C THR A 54 0.25 2.97 16.43
N THR A 55 -0.66 3.95 16.42
CA THR A 55 -0.49 5.26 17.07
C THR A 55 -1.19 5.33 18.43
N ASP A 56 -0.81 6.33 19.23
CA ASP A 56 -1.53 6.70 20.44
C ASP A 56 -2.80 7.47 20.08
N VAL A 57 -3.94 6.78 20.11
CA VAL A 57 -5.25 7.35 19.74
C VAL A 57 -5.79 8.36 20.76
N SER A 58 -5.16 8.48 21.94
CA SER A 58 -5.51 9.53 22.91
C SER A 58 -5.00 10.93 22.50
N LYS A 59 -4.16 10.99 21.48
CA LYS A 59 -3.56 12.19 20.91
C LYS A 59 -4.11 12.50 19.53
N THR A 60 -4.07 13.77 19.16
CA THR A 60 -4.43 14.26 17.82
C THR A 60 -3.27 15.10 17.27
N ASP A 61 -3.22 15.26 15.97
CA ASP A 61 -2.31 16.21 15.32
C ASP A 61 -2.82 17.64 15.62
N GLN A 62 -2.07 18.43 16.37
CA GLN A 62 -2.48 19.76 16.80
C GLN A 62 -2.01 20.86 15.84
N ASN A 63 -0.85 20.67 15.22
CA ASN A 63 -0.34 21.54 14.17
C ASN A 63 0.07 20.72 12.95
N ARG A 64 -0.60 20.93 11.83
CA ARG A 64 -0.35 20.22 10.58
C ARG A 64 0.44 21.05 9.58
N GLU A 65 0.53 22.35 9.79
CA GLU A 65 1.28 23.27 8.95
C GLU A 65 2.78 23.24 9.26
N ASP A 66 3.11 23.04 10.54
CA ASP A 66 4.50 22.88 11.01
C ASP A 66 4.70 21.52 11.68
N LEU A 67 5.37 20.63 10.98
CA LEU A 67 5.69 19.28 11.46
C LEU A 67 7.05 19.20 12.17
N SER A 68 7.75 20.33 12.37
CA SER A 68 9.06 20.34 13.05
C SER A 68 8.95 19.98 14.53
N ASP A 69 7.83 20.31 15.16
CA ASP A 69 7.54 19.91 16.55
C ASP A 69 6.74 18.58 16.57
N TRP A 70 7.45 17.47 16.70
CA TRP A 70 6.84 16.15 16.81
C TRP A 70 5.94 15.99 18.04
N THR A 71 6.11 16.80 19.10
CA THR A 71 5.29 16.73 20.33
C THR A 71 3.84 17.12 20.08
N MET A 72 3.60 17.93 19.05
CA MET A 72 2.29 18.37 18.59
C MET A 72 1.60 17.38 17.65
N GLN A 73 2.19 16.22 17.42
CA GLN A 73 1.67 15.21 16.50
C GLN A 73 1.13 13.99 17.24
N ARG A 74 0.20 13.28 16.59
CA ARG A 74 -0.21 11.95 17.01
C ARG A 74 0.85 10.94 16.61
N ASN A 75 1.65 10.53 17.58
CA ASN A 75 2.81 9.68 17.40
C ASN A 75 2.52 8.18 17.57
N LEU A 76 3.50 7.33 17.27
CA LEU A 76 3.39 5.90 17.54
C LEU A 76 3.20 5.64 19.05
N SER A 77 2.36 4.66 19.36
CA SER A 77 2.31 4.05 20.68
C SER A 77 3.50 3.09 20.87
N ASP A 78 3.73 2.63 22.10
CA ASP A 78 4.75 1.59 22.35
C ASP A 78 4.45 0.29 21.58
N LYS A 79 3.17 -0.04 21.41
CA LYS A 79 2.75 -1.14 20.53
C LYS A 79 3.22 -0.89 19.11
N GLY A 80 2.97 0.30 18.54
CA GLY A 80 3.36 0.63 17.18
C GLY A 80 4.87 0.62 16.97
N ARG A 81 5.64 1.05 17.95
CA ARG A 81 7.12 0.99 17.90
C ARG A 81 7.59 -0.46 17.82
N LYS A 82 7.00 -1.38 18.63
CA LYS A 82 7.28 -2.81 18.55
C LYS A 82 6.86 -3.41 17.21
N GLU A 83 5.70 -3.05 16.70
CA GLU A 83 5.24 -3.50 15.38
C GLU A 83 6.22 -3.08 14.27
N ALA A 84 6.70 -1.84 14.27
CA ALA A 84 7.68 -1.38 13.29
C ALA A 84 8.97 -2.23 13.34
N VAL A 85 9.51 -2.47 14.54
CA VAL A 85 10.68 -3.33 14.72
C VAL A 85 10.40 -4.76 14.24
N SER A 86 9.22 -5.32 14.57
CA SER A 86 8.83 -6.67 14.14
C SER A 86 8.80 -6.82 12.63
N ILE A 87 8.19 -5.85 11.91
CA ILE A 87 8.19 -5.82 10.44
C ILE A 87 9.61 -5.84 9.91
N GLY A 88 10.48 -4.98 10.41
CA GLY A 88 11.86 -4.92 9.96
C GLY A 88 12.68 -6.17 10.27
N LEU A 89 12.46 -6.81 11.43
CA LEU A 89 13.08 -8.08 11.77
C LEU A 89 12.63 -9.20 10.83
N ALA A 90 11.33 -9.25 10.52
CA ALA A 90 10.78 -10.24 9.59
C ALA A 90 11.34 -10.06 8.17
N PHE A 91 11.44 -8.84 7.67
CA PHE A 91 12.05 -8.58 6.35
C PHE A 91 13.49 -9.06 6.28
N ARG A 92 14.29 -8.81 7.34
CA ARG A 92 15.67 -9.31 7.43
C ARG A 92 15.74 -10.83 7.51
N ALA A 93 14.93 -11.44 8.37
CA ALA A 93 14.87 -12.89 8.53
C ALA A 93 14.46 -13.60 7.25
N LEU A 94 13.50 -13.03 6.53
CA LEU A 94 13.03 -13.53 5.23
C LEU A 94 14.00 -13.21 4.08
N GLY A 95 15.04 -12.40 4.29
CA GLY A 95 15.98 -12.01 3.23
C GLY A 95 15.35 -11.15 2.13
N ILE A 96 14.35 -10.33 2.46
CA ILE A 96 13.69 -9.41 1.51
C ILE A 96 14.56 -8.16 1.35
N PRO A 97 15.11 -7.90 0.14
CA PRO A 97 15.96 -6.74 -0.09
C PRO A 97 15.13 -5.45 -0.13
N VAL A 98 15.56 -4.43 0.61
CA VAL A 98 14.92 -3.11 0.64
C VAL A 98 15.94 -2.06 0.20
N GLY A 99 15.59 -1.29 -0.82
CA GLY A 99 16.35 -0.16 -1.34
C GLY A 99 15.92 1.16 -0.69
N ASP A 100 15.14 1.96 -1.42
CA ASP A 100 14.66 3.24 -0.93
C ASP A 100 13.52 3.07 0.09
N ILE A 101 13.57 3.92 1.12
CA ILE A 101 12.54 4.00 2.15
C ILE A 101 12.10 5.46 2.21
N ILE A 102 10.95 5.75 1.61
CA ILE A 102 10.38 7.08 1.48
C ILE A 102 9.17 7.18 2.40
N THR A 103 9.12 8.22 3.23
CA THR A 103 8.07 8.35 4.24
C THR A 103 7.34 9.68 4.13
N SER A 104 6.11 9.71 4.62
CA SER A 104 5.47 10.97 4.98
C SER A 104 6.35 11.75 5.97
N PRO A 105 6.33 13.09 5.94
CA PRO A 105 7.08 13.92 6.90
C PRO A 105 6.53 13.88 8.33
N TYR A 106 5.39 13.25 8.55
CA TYR A 106 4.87 13.04 9.90
C TYR A 106 5.76 12.09 10.71
N CYS A 107 6.05 12.44 11.97
CA CYS A 107 6.94 11.68 12.84
C CYS A 107 6.56 10.19 12.92
N ARG A 108 5.28 9.83 13.02
CA ARG A 108 4.82 8.43 13.02
C ARG A 108 5.27 7.62 11.82
N CYS A 109 5.40 8.24 10.64
CA CYS A 109 5.88 7.57 9.42
C CYS A 109 7.40 7.48 9.40
N ILE A 110 8.11 8.55 9.77
CA ILE A 110 9.57 8.57 9.90
C ILE A 110 10.02 7.55 10.94
N GLU A 111 9.39 7.54 12.11
CA GLU A 111 9.66 6.62 13.20
C GLU A 111 9.41 5.16 12.78
N THR A 112 8.31 4.87 12.07
CA THR A 112 8.07 3.54 11.49
C THR A 112 9.20 3.11 10.57
N GLY A 113 9.66 3.98 9.67
CA GLY A 113 10.74 3.68 8.73
C GLY A 113 12.08 3.45 9.42
N LYS A 114 12.47 4.35 10.33
CA LYS A 114 13.75 4.24 11.06
C LYS A 114 13.78 3.01 11.97
N LEU A 115 12.70 2.68 12.66
CA LEU A 115 12.61 1.50 13.53
C LEU A 115 12.62 0.19 12.74
N ALA A 116 11.89 0.12 11.63
CA ALA A 116 11.83 -1.08 10.81
C ALA A 116 13.11 -1.30 9.98
N PHE A 117 13.60 -0.27 9.32
CA PHE A 117 14.61 -0.38 8.26
C PHE A 117 15.90 0.40 8.53
N GLY A 118 16.02 1.10 9.66
CA GLY A 118 17.21 1.85 10.07
C GLY A 118 17.39 3.20 9.36
N LYS A 119 16.55 3.52 8.37
CA LYS A 119 16.59 4.79 7.63
C LYS A 119 15.20 5.21 7.20
N ALA A 120 15.01 6.49 6.88
CA ALA A 120 13.80 7.04 6.31
C ALA A 120 14.13 8.35 5.59
N GLN A 121 13.65 8.52 4.37
CA GLN A 121 13.71 9.77 3.63
C GLN A 121 12.32 10.38 3.59
N ALA A 122 12.13 11.51 4.28
CA ALA A 122 10.84 12.19 4.27
C ALA A 122 10.58 12.87 2.92
N SER A 123 9.35 12.75 2.42
CA SER A 123 8.86 13.44 1.23
C SER A 123 7.51 14.09 1.52
N LYS A 124 7.36 15.32 1.10
CA LYS A 124 6.09 16.05 1.18
C LYS A 124 5.00 15.39 0.32
N ASP A 125 5.39 14.67 -0.74
CA ASP A 125 4.48 13.94 -1.64
C ASP A 125 3.73 12.79 -0.93
N LEU A 126 4.18 12.38 0.24
CA LEU A 126 3.53 11.39 1.09
C LEU A 126 2.87 12.02 2.34
N ALA A 127 2.76 13.35 2.43
CA ALA A 127 2.09 14.03 3.52
C ALA A 127 0.61 13.59 3.64
N PHE A 128 0.03 13.75 4.83
CA PHE A 128 -1.32 13.26 5.11
C PHE A 128 -2.39 14.04 4.33
N SER A 129 -3.11 13.38 3.42
CA SER A 129 -4.06 14.01 2.51
C SER A 129 -5.41 14.37 3.13
N VAL A 130 -5.82 13.70 4.20
CA VAL A 130 -7.14 13.93 4.81
C VAL A 130 -7.20 15.30 5.47
N GLY A 131 -8.17 16.12 5.05
CA GLY A 131 -8.35 17.49 5.53
C GLY A 131 -7.58 18.55 4.74
N GLU A 132 -6.82 18.17 3.73
CA GLU A 132 -6.27 19.09 2.74
C GLU A 132 -7.38 19.57 1.79
N ASP A 133 -7.16 20.70 1.11
CA ASP A 133 -8.06 21.10 0.06
C ASP A 133 -8.03 20.10 -1.10
N LYS A 134 -9.05 20.16 -1.97
CA LYS A 134 -9.20 19.19 -3.07
C LYS A 134 -8.00 19.18 -4.01
N LYS A 135 -7.42 20.35 -4.29
CA LYS A 135 -6.28 20.47 -5.22
C LYS A 135 -5.03 19.82 -4.64
N ASP A 136 -4.75 20.04 -3.37
CA ASP A 136 -3.59 19.50 -2.69
C ASP A 136 -3.74 17.99 -2.49
N ALA A 137 -4.93 17.50 -2.12
CA ALA A 137 -5.22 16.06 -2.05
C ALA A 137 -5.04 15.37 -3.40
N GLU A 138 -5.50 15.97 -4.51
CA GLU A 138 -5.30 15.44 -5.87
C GLU A 138 -3.82 15.42 -6.27
N GLN A 139 -3.02 16.42 -5.88
CA GLN A 139 -1.57 16.44 -6.13
C GLN A 139 -0.86 15.31 -5.37
N LEU A 140 -1.17 15.12 -4.09
CA LEU A 140 -0.62 14.03 -3.29
C LEU A 140 -1.01 12.65 -3.86
N ALA A 141 -2.26 12.48 -4.28
CA ALA A 141 -2.72 11.24 -4.91
C ALA A 141 -1.96 10.96 -6.23
N LYS A 142 -1.75 11.98 -7.06
CA LYS A 142 -0.99 11.87 -8.31
C LYS A 142 0.47 11.51 -8.05
N ALA A 143 1.11 12.14 -7.07
CA ALA A 143 2.49 11.86 -6.70
C ALA A 143 2.65 10.42 -6.18
N LEU A 144 1.76 9.97 -5.28
CA LEU A 144 1.76 8.60 -4.80
C LEU A 144 1.51 7.60 -5.93
N LYS A 145 0.58 7.88 -6.84
CA LYS A 145 0.32 7.02 -8.01
C LYS A 145 1.56 6.85 -8.89
N LEU A 146 2.33 7.91 -9.10
CA LEU A 146 3.61 7.85 -9.80
C LEU A 146 4.60 6.94 -9.05
N MET A 147 4.73 7.10 -7.73
CA MET A 147 5.63 6.27 -6.92
C MET A 147 5.24 4.78 -6.97
N LEU A 148 3.94 4.45 -6.90
CA LEU A 148 3.45 3.07 -6.99
C LEU A 148 3.75 2.43 -8.35
N GLY A 149 3.76 3.21 -9.44
CA GLY A 149 4.06 2.77 -10.81
C GLY A 149 5.56 2.78 -11.16
N THR A 150 6.43 3.32 -10.29
CA THR A 150 7.86 3.44 -10.54
C THR A 150 8.61 2.19 -10.11
N LYS A 151 9.36 1.57 -11.04
CA LYS A 151 10.17 0.40 -10.73
C LYS A 151 11.31 0.75 -9.77
N PRO A 152 11.51 -0.03 -8.69
CA PRO A 152 12.67 0.12 -7.82
C PRO A 152 14.00 -0.04 -8.57
N ALA A 153 15.03 0.60 -8.07
CA ALA A 153 16.39 0.45 -8.62
C ALA A 153 16.99 -0.93 -8.26
N GLY A 154 17.71 -1.53 -9.20
CA GLY A 154 18.40 -2.80 -8.99
C GLY A 154 17.48 -3.96 -8.64
N GLN A 155 17.97 -4.88 -7.81
CA GLN A 155 17.22 -6.04 -7.31
C GLN A 155 16.69 -5.77 -5.89
N SER A 156 16.08 -4.62 -5.67
CA SER A 156 15.52 -4.23 -4.39
C SER A 156 14.03 -3.91 -4.50
N ASN A 157 13.38 -3.71 -3.36
CA ASN A 157 12.03 -3.19 -3.24
C ASN A 157 12.07 -1.76 -2.70
N THR A 158 11.16 -0.91 -3.14
CA THR A 158 10.95 0.42 -2.55
C THR A 158 9.88 0.33 -1.47
N VAL A 159 10.13 0.91 -0.31
CA VAL A 159 9.14 1.00 0.78
C VAL A 159 8.62 2.43 0.85
N LEU A 160 7.31 2.59 0.79
CA LEU A 160 6.60 3.86 0.99
C LEU A 160 5.82 3.79 2.30
N ILE A 161 6.04 4.74 3.20
CA ILE A 161 5.36 4.75 4.51
C ILE A 161 4.51 6.03 4.62
N SER A 162 3.19 5.85 4.67
CA SER A 162 2.29 6.99 4.71
C SER A 162 0.97 6.64 5.42
N HIS A 163 -0.16 7.16 4.98
CA HIS A 163 -1.44 7.16 5.67
C HIS A 163 -2.54 6.49 4.86
N SER A 164 -3.68 6.19 5.52
CA SER A 164 -4.80 5.51 4.84
C SER A 164 -5.45 6.35 3.74
N GLY A 165 -5.62 7.66 3.96
CA GLY A 165 -6.23 8.56 2.98
C GLY A 165 -5.46 8.61 1.68
N ASN A 166 -4.14 8.75 1.76
CA ASN A 166 -3.28 8.82 0.58
C ASN A 166 -3.45 7.62 -0.36
N LEU A 167 -3.49 6.39 0.19
CA LEU A 167 -3.67 5.20 -0.64
C LEU A 167 -5.11 5.06 -1.15
N GLN A 168 -6.09 5.50 -0.37
CA GLN A 168 -7.48 5.59 -0.81
C GLN A 168 -7.60 6.52 -2.03
N ASP A 169 -6.98 7.69 -1.98
CA ASP A 169 -7.04 8.69 -3.04
C ASP A 169 -6.27 8.24 -4.31
N ALA A 170 -5.11 7.60 -4.13
CA ALA A 170 -4.24 7.20 -5.25
C ALA A 170 -4.64 5.88 -5.92
N ALA A 171 -5.14 4.90 -5.15
CA ALA A 171 -5.34 3.53 -5.58
C ALA A 171 -6.73 2.95 -5.27
N ASN A 172 -7.62 3.74 -4.67
CA ASN A 172 -8.93 3.28 -4.18
C ASN A 172 -8.84 2.09 -3.20
N LEU A 173 -7.76 2.06 -2.40
CA LEU A 173 -7.52 1.05 -1.38
C LEU A 173 -7.39 1.71 -0.01
N PHE A 174 -8.18 1.26 0.97
CA PHE A 174 -8.13 1.78 2.33
C PHE A 174 -7.37 0.82 3.25
N PRO A 175 -6.07 1.08 3.56
CA PRO A 175 -5.25 0.19 4.36
C PRO A 175 -5.66 0.23 5.85
N LYS A 176 -6.27 -0.84 6.34
CA LYS A 176 -6.62 -1.09 7.75
C LYS A 176 -6.12 -2.47 8.15
N PRO A 177 -5.66 -2.66 9.40
CA PRO A 177 -5.41 -1.68 10.46
C PRO A 177 -4.17 -0.81 10.19
N GLU A 178 -3.74 0.00 11.18
CA GLU A 178 -2.41 0.62 11.20
C GLU A 178 -1.34 -0.48 11.18
N GLY A 179 -0.21 -0.25 10.54
CA GLY A 179 0.85 -1.25 10.34
C GLY A 179 0.63 -2.21 9.17
N VAL A 180 -0.54 -2.17 8.50
CA VAL A 180 -0.78 -3.02 7.32
C VAL A 180 0.13 -2.62 6.17
N THR A 181 0.59 -3.63 5.44
CA THR A 181 1.40 -3.53 4.24
C THR A 181 0.58 -3.89 3.01
N ILE A 182 0.65 -3.08 1.97
CA ILE A 182 0.08 -3.38 0.65
C ILE A 182 1.21 -3.46 -0.36
N ILE A 183 1.26 -4.55 -1.10
CA ILE A 183 2.33 -4.83 -2.07
C ILE A 183 1.82 -4.57 -3.46
N PHE A 184 2.59 -3.81 -4.23
CA PHE A 184 2.32 -3.48 -5.61
C PHE A 184 3.45 -3.95 -6.52
N LYS A 185 3.09 -4.32 -7.75
CA LYS A 185 4.01 -4.56 -8.84
C LYS A 185 3.92 -3.41 -9.83
N PRO A 186 4.96 -2.55 -9.91
CA PRO A 186 4.99 -1.45 -10.87
C PRO A 186 4.91 -1.94 -12.30
N GLN A 187 4.10 -1.26 -13.12
CA GLN A 187 3.96 -1.54 -14.56
C GLN A 187 4.53 -0.43 -15.45
N GLY A 188 5.05 0.65 -14.84
CA GLY A 188 5.47 1.86 -15.53
C GLY A 188 4.30 2.78 -15.88
N ASN A 189 4.59 4.00 -16.34
CA ASN A 189 3.58 4.98 -16.77
C ASN A 189 2.45 5.20 -15.74
N ASN A 190 2.80 5.29 -14.46
CA ASN A 190 1.88 5.42 -13.33
C ASN A 190 0.91 4.22 -13.15
N ALA A 191 1.13 3.12 -13.86
CA ALA A 191 0.37 1.89 -13.71
C ALA A 191 1.04 0.95 -12.72
N PHE A 192 0.24 0.25 -11.95
CA PHE A 192 0.67 -0.73 -10.97
C PHE A 192 -0.43 -1.79 -10.79
N GLU A 193 -0.02 -2.95 -10.35
CA GLU A 193 -0.88 -4.08 -10.04
C GLU A 193 -0.87 -4.31 -8.52
N PHE A 194 -2.04 -4.50 -7.92
CA PHE A 194 -2.12 -4.98 -6.54
C PHE A 194 -1.67 -6.44 -6.48
N VAL A 195 -0.77 -6.75 -5.56
CA VAL A 195 -0.27 -8.13 -5.38
C VAL A 195 -0.89 -8.76 -4.15
N GLN A 196 -0.71 -8.15 -2.98
CA GLN A 196 -1.19 -8.71 -1.72
C GLN A 196 -1.24 -7.68 -0.60
N ARG A 197 -2.08 -7.97 0.41
CA ARG A 197 -2.20 -7.24 1.66
C ARG A 197 -1.71 -8.14 2.80
N ILE A 198 -0.81 -7.61 3.64
CA ILE A 198 -0.20 -8.33 4.77
C ILE A 198 -0.33 -7.48 6.04
N GLU A 199 -0.85 -8.03 7.12
CA GLU A 199 -0.87 -7.37 8.43
C GLU A 199 0.49 -7.45 9.12
N ALA A 200 0.75 -6.56 10.07
CA ALA A 200 2.05 -6.51 10.74
C ALA A 200 2.45 -7.86 11.39
N GLU A 201 1.50 -8.54 12.02
CA GLU A 201 1.74 -9.83 12.68
C GLU A 201 2.00 -10.96 11.67
N GLN A 202 1.40 -10.91 10.49
CA GLN A 202 1.59 -11.93 9.46
C GLN A 202 3.03 -11.99 8.96
N TRP A 203 3.76 -10.86 8.94
CA TRP A 203 5.19 -10.88 8.60
C TRP A 203 6.01 -11.76 9.53
N VAL A 204 5.74 -11.69 10.85
CA VAL A 204 6.40 -12.53 11.86
C VAL A 204 6.04 -13.99 11.64
N GLN A 205 4.75 -14.30 11.46
CA GLN A 205 4.27 -15.66 11.20
C GLN A 205 4.89 -16.26 9.92
N MET A 206 5.03 -15.46 8.87
CA MET A 206 5.68 -15.89 7.61
C MET A 206 7.16 -16.21 7.84
N ALA A 207 7.88 -15.41 8.66
CA ALA A 207 9.27 -15.68 9.02
C ALA A 207 9.39 -16.98 9.83
N GLU A 208 8.53 -17.19 10.82
CA GLU A 208 8.48 -18.41 11.62
C GLU A 208 8.21 -19.66 10.75
N LYS A 209 7.17 -19.62 9.91
CA LYS A 209 6.80 -20.71 9.00
C LYS A 209 7.90 -21.03 7.99
N SER A 210 8.69 -20.05 7.59
CA SER A 210 9.81 -20.24 6.67
C SER A 210 11.08 -20.82 7.33
N GLY A 211 11.04 -21.09 8.64
CA GLY A 211 12.20 -21.56 9.40
C GLY A 211 13.21 -20.44 9.73
N SER A 212 12.82 -19.18 9.61
CA SER A 212 13.67 -18.01 9.89
C SER A 212 13.02 -17.13 10.98
N PRO A 213 12.85 -17.61 12.22
CA PRO A 213 12.16 -16.87 13.27
C PRO A 213 12.88 -15.55 13.58
N ILE A 214 12.10 -14.54 13.96
CA ILE A 214 12.68 -13.26 14.39
C ILE A 214 13.26 -13.39 15.80
N ASP A 215 14.30 -12.58 16.07
CA ASP A 215 14.87 -12.46 17.41
C ASP A 215 13.94 -11.64 18.33
N ALA A 216 13.12 -12.31 19.11
CA ALA A 216 12.19 -11.68 20.04
C ALA A 216 12.89 -10.81 21.11
N GLY A 217 14.16 -11.07 21.42
CA GLY A 217 14.95 -10.24 22.34
C GLY A 217 15.09 -8.80 21.87
N LYS A 218 15.14 -8.60 20.55
CA LYS A 218 15.21 -7.26 19.94
C LYS A 218 13.93 -6.45 20.06
N LEU A 219 12.80 -7.09 20.35
CA LEU A 219 11.52 -6.37 20.58
C LEU A 219 11.46 -5.72 21.97
N ASN A 220 12.30 -6.18 22.90
CA ASN A 220 12.37 -5.69 24.28
C ASN A 220 13.52 -4.72 24.52
N THR A 221 14.26 -4.32 23.48
CA THR A 221 15.31 -3.33 23.60
C THR A 221 14.71 -1.94 23.83
N LYS A 222 15.44 -1.09 24.58
CA LYS A 222 15.06 0.31 24.74
C LYS A 222 15.08 0.99 23.36
N PHE A 223 13.96 1.58 22.97
CA PHE A 223 13.89 2.34 21.72
C PHE A 223 14.71 3.62 21.82
N PRO A 224 15.29 4.10 20.69
CA PRO A 224 15.85 5.44 20.62
C PRO A 224 14.82 6.50 21.01
N GLU A 225 15.30 7.62 21.56
CA GLU A 225 14.41 8.75 21.86
C GLU A 225 13.75 9.28 20.59
N ARG A 226 12.45 9.62 20.67
CA ARG A 226 11.68 10.07 19.51
C ARG A 226 12.28 11.32 18.87
N ALA A 227 12.82 12.23 19.69
CA ALA A 227 13.52 13.41 19.20
C ALA A 227 14.68 13.09 18.25
N GLN A 228 15.36 11.94 18.42
CA GLN A 228 16.43 11.49 17.52
C GLN A 228 15.89 10.85 16.24
N LEU A 229 14.67 10.31 16.28
CA LEU A 229 14.06 9.64 15.14
C LEU A 229 13.32 10.61 14.22
N CYS A 230 12.71 11.66 14.76
CA CYS A 230 11.81 12.54 14.03
C CYS A 230 12.44 13.86 13.52
N GLN A 231 13.76 13.95 13.62
CA GLN A 231 14.55 15.06 13.02
C GLN A 231 14.96 14.74 11.61
#